data_0e3c5fda83598511989139791bb992f6
#
_entry.id   0e3c5fda83598511989139791bb992f6
#
_cell.length_a   1.000
_cell.length_b   1.000
_cell.length_c   1.000
_cell.angle_alpha   90.00
_cell.angle_beta   90.00
_cell.angle_gamma   90.00
#
_symmetry.space_group_name_H-M   'P 1'
#
loop_
_entity.id
_entity.type
_entity.pdbx_description
1 polymer ?
#
loop_
_entity_poly.entity_id
_entity_poly.type
_entity_poly.pdbx_seq_one_letter_code
_entity_poly.pdbx_strand_id
1 'polypeptide(L)'
;MTYKFKSNEVSMIYNCGYSIKFWIYENHKEYLVKVDTLLKESEKEYSASQLARAFGLDSVVYEKIEVVLDNDLYSAVKSESYLRSGDEEFNIYDILGDVPKTGLNSLGRFDFLINNILNKININESYLREKLLEMATFDYIICNVDRHLSNIILLKNGNEYRFSPLFDFGRSFLAYDRFTDESKIPERLRESYLTNKSAIRDIQDIDLGYSKELVNKWLEHCGGLAGIDKLDINLGHKLVIEYRINQLLNL
;
A
#
# COMPACT_ATOMS: atom_id res chain seq x y z
N MET A 1 7.51 15.55 -15.62
CA MET A 1 8.75 16.27 -15.22
C MET A 1 9.90 15.28 -15.29
N THR A 2 11.06 15.67 -15.84
CA THR A 2 12.20 14.77 -16.01
C THR A 2 13.36 15.22 -15.14
N TYR A 3 13.83 14.37 -14.26
CA TYR A 3 15.00 14.60 -13.41
C TYR A 3 16.23 13.89 -13.98
N LYS A 4 17.41 14.47 -13.80
CA LYS A 4 18.67 13.90 -14.29
C LYS A 4 19.65 13.73 -13.13
N PHE A 5 20.13 12.52 -12.94
CA PHE A 5 21.11 12.18 -11.91
C PHE A 5 22.19 11.27 -12.48
N LYS A 6 23.33 11.26 -11.81
CA LYS A 6 24.31 10.18 -11.91
C LYS A 6 24.17 9.27 -10.70
N SER A 7 24.39 7.98 -10.88
CA SER A 7 24.25 6.99 -9.80
C SER A 7 25.12 7.27 -8.58
N ASN A 8 26.27 7.93 -8.77
CA ASN A 8 27.15 8.36 -7.68
C ASN A 8 26.72 9.68 -6.98
N GLU A 9 25.73 10.39 -7.51
CA GLU A 9 25.23 11.65 -6.95
C GLU A 9 24.02 11.44 -6.03
N VAL A 10 23.41 10.25 -6.06
CA VAL A 10 22.25 9.90 -5.25
C VAL A 10 22.63 8.88 -4.18
N SER A 11 22.27 9.15 -2.93
CA SER A 11 22.38 8.16 -1.86
C SER A 11 21.34 7.08 -2.09
N MET A 12 21.71 6.03 -2.84
CA MET A 12 20.80 4.94 -3.15
C MET A 12 20.49 4.15 -1.88
N ILE A 13 19.21 4.05 -1.56
CA ILE A 13 18.73 3.11 -0.56
C ILE A 13 18.55 1.77 -1.27
N TYR A 14 19.60 0.94 -1.22
CA TYR A 14 19.50 -0.45 -1.68
C TYR A 14 18.67 -1.25 -0.66
N ASN A 15 17.36 -1.25 -0.84
CA ASN A 15 16.54 -2.29 -0.24
C ASN A 15 16.39 -3.42 -1.25
N CYS A 16 16.22 -4.66 -0.76
CA CYS A 16 16.06 -5.90 -1.53
C CYS A 16 14.84 -5.92 -2.47
N GLY A 17 14.44 -4.77 -3.01
CA GLY A 17 13.32 -4.57 -3.92
C GLY A 17 13.79 -4.40 -5.36
N TYR A 18 12.86 -4.52 -6.29
CA TYR A 18 13.09 -4.40 -7.73
C TYR A 18 13.09 -2.93 -8.23
N SER A 19 13.11 -1.94 -7.32
CA SER A 19 13.16 -0.52 -7.63
C SER A 19 14.37 0.15 -6.98
N ILE A 20 14.96 1.13 -7.68
CA ILE A 20 15.97 2.01 -7.11
C ILE A 20 15.25 3.08 -6.31
N LYS A 21 15.65 3.29 -5.05
CA LYS A 21 15.04 4.27 -4.15
C LYS A 21 16.10 5.25 -3.69
N PHE A 22 15.78 6.55 -3.71
CA PHE A 22 16.65 7.60 -3.16
C PHE A 22 15.83 8.83 -2.76
N TRP A 23 16.42 9.65 -1.87
CA TRP A 23 15.83 10.89 -1.43
C TRP A 23 16.35 12.07 -2.27
N ILE A 24 15.45 13.01 -2.55
CA ILE A 24 15.81 14.32 -3.10
C ILE A 24 15.24 15.43 -2.20
N TYR A 25 15.90 16.59 -2.23
CA TYR A 25 15.46 17.77 -1.50
C TYR A 25 15.08 18.85 -2.51
N GLU A 26 13.82 19.27 -2.51
CA GLU A 26 13.26 20.21 -3.46
C GLU A 26 12.27 21.16 -2.75
N ASN A 27 12.38 22.47 -2.97
CA ASN A 27 11.49 23.47 -2.37
C ASN A 27 11.32 23.35 -0.84
N HIS A 28 12.41 23.13 -0.13
CA HIS A 28 12.44 22.93 1.33
C HIS A 28 11.70 21.68 1.84
N LYS A 29 11.50 20.69 0.98
CA LYS A 29 10.85 19.42 1.30
C LYS A 29 11.68 18.24 0.83
N GLU A 30 11.55 17.14 1.56
CA GLU A 30 12.14 15.86 1.19
C GLU A 30 11.15 15.02 0.40
N TYR A 31 11.64 14.41 -0.68
CA TYR A 31 10.85 13.51 -1.51
C TYR A 31 11.57 12.18 -1.70
N LEU A 32 10.85 11.08 -1.49
CA LEU A 32 11.32 9.75 -1.88
C LEU A 32 11.03 9.53 -3.36
N VAL A 33 12.06 9.19 -4.12
CA VAL A 33 11.95 8.77 -5.52
C VAL A 33 12.09 7.25 -5.59
N LYS A 34 11.15 6.59 -6.28
CA LYS A 34 11.19 5.16 -6.60
C LYS A 34 11.24 5.01 -8.11
N VAL A 35 12.34 4.47 -8.62
CA VAL A 35 12.62 4.30 -10.06
C VAL A 35 12.35 2.87 -10.48
N ASP A 36 11.59 2.68 -11.54
CA ASP A 36 11.33 1.36 -12.11
C ASP A 36 12.59 0.76 -12.72
N THR A 37 12.83 -0.50 -12.40
CA THR A 37 13.88 -1.31 -13.03
C THR A 37 13.26 -2.47 -13.82
N LEU A 38 12.94 -3.58 -13.16
CA LEU A 38 12.39 -4.78 -13.79
C LEU A 38 10.87 -4.86 -13.74
N LEU A 39 10.27 -4.32 -12.67
CA LEU A 39 8.82 -4.31 -12.44
C LEU A 39 8.32 -2.87 -12.54
N LYS A 40 7.18 -2.68 -13.18
CA LYS A 40 6.52 -1.37 -13.29
C LYS A 40 5.82 -0.99 -11.97
N GLU A 41 6.61 -0.83 -10.90
CA GLU A 41 6.07 -0.53 -9.58
C GLU A 41 5.52 0.89 -9.49
N SER A 42 6.13 1.85 -10.22
CA SER A 42 5.71 3.25 -10.23
C SER A 42 4.25 3.42 -10.67
N GLU A 43 3.80 2.70 -11.71
CA GLU A 43 2.42 2.76 -12.18
C GLU A 43 1.43 2.25 -11.13
N LYS A 44 1.82 1.21 -10.38
CA LYS A 44 1.00 0.61 -9.32
C LYS A 44 0.92 1.51 -8.10
N GLU A 45 2.06 2.07 -7.66
CA GLU A 45 2.12 3.07 -6.59
C GLU A 45 1.20 4.25 -6.90
N TYR A 46 1.28 4.78 -8.12
CA TYR A 46 0.46 5.89 -8.56
C TYR A 46 -1.03 5.51 -8.54
N SER A 47 -1.42 4.40 -9.18
CA SER A 47 -2.82 3.98 -9.28
C SER A 47 -3.45 3.75 -7.91
N ALA A 48 -2.75 3.06 -7.00
CA ALA A 48 -3.21 2.83 -5.64
C ALA A 48 -3.38 4.14 -4.86
N SER A 49 -2.43 5.06 -4.99
CA SER A 49 -2.49 6.38 -4.37
C SER A 49 -3.69 7.20 -4.86
N GLN A 50 -3.99 7.20 -6.18
CA GLN A 50 -5.16 7.89 -6.72
C GLN A 50 -6.47 7.30 -6.16
N LEU A 51 -6.56 5.97 -6.07
CA LEU A 51 -7.72 5.31 -5.49
C LEU A 51 -7.87 5.62 -3.99
N ALA A 52 -6.78 5.54 -3.22
CA ALA A 52 -6.78 5.86 -1.80
C ALA A 52 -7.30 7.28 -1.54
N ARG A 53 -6.83 8.25 -2.32
CA ARG A 53 -7.32 9.64 -2.25
C ARG A 53 -8.79 9.75 -2.60
N ALA A 54 -9.25 9.06 -3.66
CA ALA A 54 -10.66 9.05 -4.04
C ALA A 54 -11.54 8.46 -2.93
N PHE A 55 -11.04 7.50 -2.17
CA PHE A 55 -11.72 6.91 -1.01
C PHE A 55 -11.62 7.76 0.27
N GLY A 56 -10.85 8.85 0.25
CA GLY A 56 -10.61 9.69 1.43
C GLY A 56 -9.68 9.05 2.47
N LEU A 57 -8.84 8.09 2.06
CA LEU A 57 -7.88 7.43 2.92
C LEU A 57 -6.62 8.29 3.13
N ASP A 58 -6.04 8.20 4.32
CA ASP A 58 -4.73 8.79 4.58
C ASP A 58 -3.66 7.93 3.92
N SER A 59 -3.11 8.42 2.81
CA SER A 59 -2.11 7.71 2.01
C SER A 59 -1.05 8.65 1.45
N VAL A 60 0.12 8.10 1.21
CA VAL A 60 1.19 8.80 0.49
C VAL A 60 0.72 9.16 -0.91
N VAL A 61 0.94 10.41 -1.31
CA VAL A 61 0.59 10.90 -2.64
C VAL A 61 1.78 10.72 -3.57
N TYR A 62 1.61 9.86 -4.58
CA TYR A 62 2.63 9.64 -5.60
C TYR A 62 2.38 10.49 -6.84
N GLU A 63 3.44 11.10 -7.35
CA GLU A 63 3.45 11.82 -8.62
C GLU A 63 4.28 11.03 -9.64
N LYS A 64 3.75 10.82 -10.86
CA LYS A 64 4.51 10.21 -11.96
C LYS A 64 5.59 11.18 -12.43
N ILE A 65 6.81 10.70 -12.54
CA ILE A 65 7.95 11.44 -13.06
C ILE A 65 8.77 10.55 -14.00
N GLU A 66 9.69 11.16 -14.71
CA GLU A 66 10.75 10.47 -15.44
C GLU A 66 12.09 10.76 -14.80
N VAL A 67 12.95 9.77 -14.73
CA VAL A 67 14.31 9.89 -14.21
C VAL A 67 15.31 9.41 -15.26
N VAL A 68 16.26 10.25 -15.58
CA VAL A 68 17.46 9.86 -16.35
C VAL A 68 18.56 9.55 -15.36
N LEU A 69 18.95 8.29 -15.30
CA LEU A 69 20.02 7.79 -14.44
C LEU A 69 21.10 7.20 -15.31
N ASP A 70 22.34 7.76 -15.24
CA ASP A 70 23.48 7.34 -16.05
C ASP A 70 23.21 7.30 -17.57
N ASN A 71 22.40 8.23 -18.10
CA ASN A 71 21.91 8.37 -19.46
C ASN A 71 20.75 7.45 -19.88
N ASP A 72 20.30 6.56 -19.05
CA ASP A 72 19.10 5.75 -19.30
C ASP A 72 17.85 6.42 -18.72
N LEU A 73 16.75 6.40 -19.50
CA LEU A 73 15.46 6.95 -19.11
C LEU A 73 14.59 5.89 -18.44
N TYR A 74 14.09 6.22 -17.26
CA TYR A 74 13.24 5.36 -16.45
C TYR A 74 11.92 6.06 -16.07
N SER A 75 10.85 5.28 -16.00
CA SER A 75 9.63 5.69 -15.29
C SER A 75 9.89 5.65 -13.79
N ALA A 76 9.31 6.60 -13.06
CA ALA A 76 9.46 6.68 -11.62
C ALA A 76 8.24 7.34 -10.99
N VAL A 77 8.14 7.25 -9.68
CA VAL A 77 7.26 8.09 -8.86
C VAL A 77 8.07 8.83 -7.81
N LYS A 78 7.59 10.01 -7.44
CA LYS A 78 8.07 10.71 -6.25
C LYS A 78 6.92 10.94 -5.28
N SER A 79 7.24 10.96 -3.99
CA SER A 79 6.31 11.30 -2.91
C SER A 79 7.00 12.16 -1.86
N GLU A 80 6.28 13.15 -1.33
CA GLU A 80 6.76 13.95 -0.22
C GLU A 80 6.89 13.07 1.04
N SER A 81 7.91 13.32 1.84
CA SER A 81 8.05 12.69 3.15
C SER A 81 6.83 12.98 4.02
N TYR A 82 6.26 11.93 4.61
CA TYR A 82 5.12 12.06 5.53
C TYR A 82 5.54 12.35 6.98
N LEU A 83 6.84 12.34 7.26
CA LEU A 83 7.36 12.60 8.60
C LEU A 83 7.20 14.06 8.97
N ARG A 84 6.73 14.30 10.19
CA ARG A 84 6.69 15.63 10.81
C ARG A 84 7.90 15.81 11.73
N SER A 85 8.22 17.04 12.03
CA SER A 85 9.29 17.32 13.02
C SER A 85 8.98 16.63 14.34
N GLY A 86 9.93 15.83 14.82
CA GLY A 86 9.82 15.07 16.07
C GLY A 86 9.15 13.71 15.94
N ASP A 87 8.74 13.28 14.74
CA ASP A 87 8.27 11.91 14.52
C ASP A 87 9.42 10.91 14.58
N GLU A 88 9.19 9.82 15.27
CA GLU A 88 10.02 8.62 15.29
C GLU A 88 9.24 7.48 14.61
N GLU A 89 9.87 6.75 13.69
CA GLU A 89 9.25 5.64 12.96
C GLU A 89 9.50 4.30 13.67
N PHE A 90 8.44 3.50 13.81
CA PHE A 90 8.49 2.13 14.34
C PHE A 90 7.70 1.22 13.41
N ASN A 91 8.33 0.29 12.74
CA ASN A 91 7.59 -0.73 12.03
C ASN A 91 7.10 -1.83 13.00
N ILE A 92 6.00 -2.45 12.64
CA ILE A 92 5.36 -3.46 13.52
C ILE A 92 6.25 -4.69 13.69
N TYR A 93 7.06 -5.04 12.71
CA TYR A 93 7.99 -6.17 12.83
C TYR A 93 9.04 -5.95 13.93
N ASP A 94 9.62 -4.75 14.02
CA ASP A 94 10.58 -4.41 15.07
C ASP A 94 9.94 -4.41 16.46
N ILE A 95 8.65 -4.10 16.52
CA ILE A 95 7.88 -4.13 17.77
C ILE A 95 7.58 -5.55 18.20
N LEU A 96 7.14 -6.42 17.28
CA LEU A 96 6.56 -7.73 17.59
C LEU A 96 7.47 -8.91 17.30
N GLY A 97 8.36 -8.80 16.33
CA GLY A 97 9.05 -9.93 15.74
C GLY A 97 8.12 -10.81 14.89
N ASP A 98 8.41 -12.08 14.82
CA ASP A 98 7.64 -13.03 14.01
C ASP A 98 6.25 -13.31 14.63
N VAL A 99 5.21 -13.16 13.81
CA VAL A 99 3.85 -13.58 14.15
C VAL A 99 3.68 -15.08 13.84
N PRO A 100 3.08 -15.87 14.72
CA PRO A 100 2.84 -17.28 14.48
C PRO A 100 2.05 -17.52 13.19
N LYS A 101 2.58 -18.36 12.32
CA LYS A 101 1.95 -18.72 11.02
C LYS A 101 1.02 -19.91 11.10
N THR A 102 1.06 -20.65 12.20
CA THR A 102 0.30 -21.89 12.43
C THR A 102 -0.47 -21.83 13.73
N GLY A 103 -1.59 -22.52 13.79
CA GLY A 103 -2.41 -22.64 15.01
C GLY A 103 -3.45 -21.54 15.24
N LEU A 104 -3.45 -20.49 14.43
CA LEU A 104 -4.46 -19.43 14.47
C LEU A 104 -5.14 -19.31 13.10
N ASN A 105 -6.45 -19.16 13.10
CA ASN A 105 -7.18 -18.69 11.93
C ASN A 105 -6.89 -17.18 11.72
N SER A 106 -7.35 -16.61 10.63
CA SER A 106 -7.05 -15.22 10.27
C SER A 106 -7.56 -14.23 11.31
N LEU A 107 -8.76 -14.45 11.86
CA LEU A 107 -9.30 -13.60 12.93
C LEU A 107 -8.43 -13.68 14.19
N GLY A 108 -8.03 -14.89 14.58
CA GLY A 108 -7.12 -15.10 15.70
C GLY A 108 -5.75 -14.45 15.50
N ARG A 109 -5.25 -14.38 14.26
CA ARG A 109 -4.00 -13.65 13.96
C ARG A 109 -4.19 -12.15 14.06
N PHE A 110 -5.33 -11.63 13.63
CA PHE A 110 -5.65 -10.22 13.78
C PHE A 110 -5.71 -9.80 15.25
N ASP A 111 -6.44 -10.56 16.07
CA ASP A 111 -6.51 -10.31 17.52
C ASP A 111 -5.15 -10.49 18.19
N PHE A 112 -4.36 -11.47 17.78
CA PHE A 112 -2.99 -11.66 18.26
C PHE A 112 -2.14 -10.41 17.97
N LEU A 113 -2.21 -9.87 16.74
CA LEU A 113 -1.49 -8.68 16.34
C LEU A 113 -1.90 -7.49 17.21
N ILE A 114 -3.20 -7.23 17.35
CA ILE A 114 -3.76 -6.16 18.18
C ILE A 114 -3.24 -6.26 19.62
N ASN A 115 -3.46 -7.41 20.27
CA ASN A 115 -3.11 -7.60 21.68
C ASN A 115 -1.61 -7.42 21.93
N ASN A 116 -0.76 -7.90 21.03
CA ASN A 116 0.69 -7.75 21.19
C ASN A 116 1.16 -6.29 20.99
N ILE A 117 0.53 -5.53 20.09
CA ILE A 117 0.82 -4.10 19.95
C ILE A 117 0.40 -3.36 21.22
N LEU A 118 -0.82 -3.59 21.72
CA LEU A 118 -1.35 -2.93 22.92
C LEU A 118 -0.52 -3.23 24.18
N ASN A 119 0.08 -4.42 24.27
CA ASN A 119 0.97 -4.76 25.37
C ASN A 119 2.31 -4.01 25.36
N LYS A 120 2.70 -3.44 24.25
CA LYS A 120 4.01 -2.78 24.09
C LYS A 120 3.90 -1.27 23.89
N ILE A 121 2.76 -0.79 23.40
CA ILE A 121 2.54 0.59 23.00
C ILE A 121 1.21 1.09 23.56
N ASN A 122 1.23 2.27 24.15
CA ASN A 122 0.01 2.92 24.61
C ASN A 122 -0.71 3.64 23.44
N ILE A 123 -1.53 2.88 22.72
CA ILE A 123 -2.36 3.35 21.62
C ILE A 123 -3.81 2.97 21.86
N ASN A 124 -4.76 3.75 21.37
CA ASN A 124 -6.18 3.43 21.50
C ASN A 124 -6.53 2.17 20.70
N GLU A 125 -7.14 1.16 21.32
CA GLU A 125 -7.46 -0.12 20.68
C GLU A 125 -8.43 0.05 19.50
N SER A 126 -9.49 0.85 19.65
CA SER A 126 -10.47 1.04 18.57
C SER A 126 -9.83 1.69 17.34
N TYR A 127 -8.98 2.69 17.56
CA TYR A 127 -8.20 3.32 16.50
C TYR A 127 -7.25 2.33 15.82
N LEU A 128 -6.53 1.51 16.60
CA LEU A 128 -5.62 0.49 16.06
C LEU A 128 -6.35 -0.53 15.20
N ARG A 129 -7.50 -1.05 15.68
CA ARG A 129 -8.35 -1.99 14.95
C ARG A 129 -8.89 -1.38 13.66
N GLU A 130 -9.43 -0.18 13.74
CA GLU A 130 -9.96 0.54 12.58
C GLU A 130 -8.89 0.71 11.49
N LYS A 131 -7.70 1.20 11.85
CA LYS A 131 -6.63 1.46 10.90
C LYS A 131 -6.05 0.19 10.26
N LEU A 132 -5.89 -0.87 11.03
CA LEU A 132 -5.45 -2.16 10.47
C LEU A 132 -6.50 -2.77 9.54
N LEU A 133 -7.77 -2.66 9.87
CA LEU A 133 -8.86 -3.15 9.03
C LEU A 133 -9.01 -2.32 7.75
N GLU A 134 -8.91 -0.99 7.86
CA GLU A 134 -8.89 -0.07 6.73
C GLU A 134 -7.77 -0.44 5.74
N MET A 135 -6.55 -0.62 6.24
CA MET A 135 -5.39 -1.04 5.45
C MET A 135 -5.61 -2.41 4.80
N ALA A 136 -6.06 -3.42 5.57
CA ALA A 136 -6.28 -4.76 5.05
C ALA A 136 -7.38 -4.78 3.96
N THR A 137 -8.47 -4.01 4.15
CA THR A 137 -9.55 -3.89 3.17
C THR A 137 -9.06 -3.20 1.90
N PHE A 138 -8.28 -2.13 2.03
CA PHE A 138 -7.71 -1.44 0.88
C PHE A 138 -6.73 -2.33 0.11
N ASP A 139 -5.81 -3.01 0.80
CA ASP A 139 -4.86 -3.95 0.20
C ASP A 139 -5.58 -5.11 -0.51
N TYR A 140 -6.72 -5.57 0.01
CA TYR A 140 -7.56 -6.56 -0.67
C TYR A 140 -8.08 -6.02 -2.02
N ILE A 141 -8.60 -4.79 -2.04
CA ILE A 141 -9.16 -4.18 -3.26
C ILE A 141 -8.09 -4.00 -4.33
N ILE A 142 -6.91 -3.53 -3.97
CA ILE A 142 -5.81 -3.31 -4.91
C ILE A 142 -4.97 -4.57 -5.16
N CYS A 143 -5.32 -5.71 -4.55
CA CYS A 143 -4.53 -6.95 -4.62
C CYS A 143 -3.06 -6.73 -4.23
N ASN A 144 -2.80 -6.00 -3.16
CA ASN A 144 -1.45 -5.84 -2.64
C ASN A 144 -0.97 -7.14 -1.99
N VAL A 145 0.05 -7.76 -2.56
CA VAL A 145 0.57 -9.06 -2.12
C VAL A 145 1.79 -8.96 -1.21
N ASP A 146 2.20 -7.75 -0.86
CA ASP A 146 3.45 -7.52 -0.13
C ASP A 146 3.27 -6.71 1.17
N ARG A 147 2.06 -6.64 1.71
CA ARG A 147 1.84 -6.03 3.02
C ARG A 147 2.36 -6.94 4.12
N HIS A 148 3.59 -6.78 4.49
CA HIS A 148 4.23 -7.44 5.63
C HIS A 148 4.39 -6.47 6.80
N LEU A 149 4.76 -6.97 7.98
CA LEU A 149 4.81 -6.17 9.23
C LEU A 149 5.80 -5.01 9.17
N SER A 150 6.84 -5.08 8.34
CA SER A 150 7.79 -3.96 8.15
C SER A 150 7.21 -2.84 7.25
N ASN A 151 6.12 -3.11 6.52
CA ASN A 151 5.39 -2.10 5.73
C ASN A 151 4.18 -1.53 6.49
N ILE A 152 4.12 -1.76 7.80
CA ILE A 152 3.14 -1.17 8.72
C ILE A 152 3.91 -0.32 9.72
N ILE A 153 3.80 1.00 9.58
CA ILE A 153 4.56 1.95 10.37
C ILE A 153 3.67 2.65 11.36
N LEU A 154 4.11 2.70 12.61
CA LEU A 154 3.61 3.60 13.63
C LEU A 154 4.58 4.76 13.81
N LEU A 155 4.03 5.95 13.85
CA LEU A 155 4.76 7.19 14.10
C LEU A 155 4.51 7.62 15.54
N LYS A 156 5.59 7.89 16.27
CA LYS A 156 5.54 8.40 17.62
C LYS A 156 5.98 9.85 17.65
N ASN A 157 5.19 10.71 18.27
CA ASN A 157 5.56 12.08 18.54
C ASN A 157 5.24 12.40 20.02
N GLY A 158 6.26 12.58 20.82
CA GLY A 158 6.08 12.67 22.27
C GLY A 158 5.50 11.37 22.85
N ASN A 159 4.31 11.42 23.40
CA ASN A 159 3.59 10.25 23.96
C ASN A 159 2.48 9.72 23.05
N GLU A 160 2.29 10.32 21.87
CA GLU A 160 1.22 9.94 20.95
C GLU A 160 1.73 9.03 19.85
N TYR A 161 0.93 7.99 19.56
CA TYR A 161 1.17 7.09 18.44
C TYR A 161 0.08 7.26 17.39
N ARG A 162 0.47 7.28 16.12
CA ARG A 162 -0.43 7.27 14.97
C ARG A 162 0.10 6.35 13.87
N PHE A 163 -0.76 5.87 12.99
CA PHE A 163 -0.30 5.20 11.78
C PHE A 163 0.37 6.21 10.83
N SER A 164 1.36 5.74 10.09
CA SER A 164 1.79 6.45 8.89
C SER A 164 0.65 6.46 7.86
N PRO A 165 0.62 7.41 6.92
CA PRO A 165 -0.20 7.26 5.73
C PRO A 165 0.07 5.91 5.06
N LEU A 166 -0.92 5.32 4.36
CA LEU A 166 -0.72 4.08 3.60
C LEU A 166 0.31 4.29 2.49
N PHE A 167 1.23 3.36 2.33
CA PHE A 167 2.34 3.44 1.36
C PHE A 167 2.78 2.06 0.89
N ASP A 168 3.73 2.03 -0.04
CA ASP A 168 4.38 0.83 -0.59
C ASP A 168 3.40 -0.12 -1.27
N PHE A 169 2.81 0.37 -2.36
CA PHE A 169 1.84 -0.33 -3.19
C PHE A 169 2.46 -0.97 -4.44
N GLY A 170 3.77 -0.99 -4.56
CA GLY A 170 4.48 -1.44 -5.76
C GLY A 170 4.22 -2.89 -6.16
N ARG A 171 3.72 -3.72 -5.25
CA ARG A 171 3.35 -5.11 -5.49
C ARG A 171 1.85 -5.33 -5.60
N SER A 172 1.10 -4.27 -5.85
CA SER A 172 -0.35 -4.32 -6.09
C SER A 172 -0.67 -4.70 -7.54
N PHE A 173 -1.95 -4.98 -7.82
CA PHE A 173 -2.51 -5.27 -9.14
C PHE A 173 -1.80 -6.37 -9.95
N LEU A 174 -0.84 -7.08 -9.40
CA LEU A 174 -0.20 -8.32 -9.89
C LEU A 174 0.33 -8.22 -11.31
N ALA A 175 0.69 -7.53 -12.05
CA ALA A 175 0.99 -7.50 -13.49
C ALA A 175 -0.25 -7.30 -14.38
N TYR A 176 -1.36 -6.88 -13.79
CA TYR A 176 -2.58 -6.57 -14.55
C TYR A 176 -2.48 -5.25 -15.36
N ASP A 177 -1.40 -4.53 -15.25
CA ASP A 177 -1.09 -3.40 -16.12
C ASP A 177 -1.11 -3.75 -17.63
N ARG A 178 -1.04 -5.05 -17.96
CA ARG A 178 -1.12 -5.59 -19.34
C ARG A 178 -2.44 -6.27 -19.66
N PHE A 179 -3.38 -6.35 -18.71
CA PHE A 179 -4.62 -7.05 -18.91
C PHE A 179 -5.69 -6.16 -19.53
N THR A 180 -6.33 -6.69 -20.56
CA THR A 180 -7.53 -6.12 -21.20
C THR A 180 -8.73 -7.05 -21.12
N ASP A 181 -8.58 -8.23 -20.46
CA ASP A 181 -9.57 -9.28 -20.43
C ASP A 181 -9.91 -9.67 -18.98
N GLU A 182 -11.07 -9.23 -18.52
CA GLU A 182 -11.60 -9.49 -17.18
C GLU A 182 -11.74 -10.98 -16.85
N SER A 183 -12.00 -11.82 -17.85
CA SER A 183 -12.26 -13.25 -17.64
C SER A 183 -11.07 -13.98 -17.01
N LYS A 184 -9.87 -13.44 -17.13
CA LYS A 184 -8.63 -14.01 -16.58
C LYS A 184 -8.30 -13.54 -15.17
N ILE A 185 -9.03 -12.55 -14.64
CA ILE A 185 -8.77 -12.01 -13.29
C ILE A 185 -8.90 -13.08 -12.21
N PRO A 186 -9.99 -13.91 -12.16
CA PRO A 186 -10.14 -14.91 -11.11
C PRO A 186 -9.02 -15.93 -11.02
N GLU A 187 -8.48 -16.37 -12.16
CA GLU A 187 -7.38 -17.34 -12.22
C GLU A 187 -6.09 -16.73 -11.63
N ARG A 188 -5.76 -15.52 -12.08
CA ARG A 188 -4.57 -14.80 -11.64
C ARG A 188 -4.61 -14.42 -10.16
N LEU A 189 -5.77 -14.07 -9.64
CA LEU A 189 -5.93 -13.77 -8.23
C LEU A 189 -5.64 -14.99 -7.35
N ARG A 190 -6.05 -16.19 -7.76
CA ARG A 190 -5.69 -17.42 -7.05
C ARG A 190 -4.19 -17.66 -7.01
N GLU A 191 -3.52 -17.51 -8.14
CA GLU A 191 -2.06 -17.70 -8.23
C GLU A 191 -1.31 -16.75 -7.29
N SER A 192 -1.77 -15.52 -7.14
CA SER A 192 -1.11 -14.52 -6.31
C SER A 192 -1.14 -14.84 -4.82
N TYR A 193 -2.26 -15.36 -4.33
CA TYR A 193 -2.40 -15.70 -2.91
C TYR A 193 -1.54 -16.90 -2.49
N LEU A 194 -1.25 -17.80 -3.41
CA LEU A 194 -0.42 -18.97 -3.12
C LEU A 194 1.04 -18.61 -2.80
N THR A 195 1.52 -17.47 -3.29
CA THR A 195 2.92 -17.05 -3.16
C THR A 195 3.18 -16.10 -2.00
N ASN A 196 2.16 -15.41 -1.51
CA ASN A 196 2.32 -14.43 -0.44
C ASN A 196 2.33 -15.07 0.95
N LYS A 197 3.33 -14.75 1.76
CA LYS A 197 3.54 -15.26 3.13
C LYS A 197 3.31 -14.19 4.21
N SER A 198 2.73 -13.05 3.88
CA SER A 198 2.47 -11.96 4.82
C SER A 198 1.46 -12.37 5.90
N ALA A 199 1.66 -11.90 7.12
CA ALA A 199 0.71 -12.12 8.22
C ALA A 199 -0.64 -11.43 7.98
N ILE A 200 -0.65 -10.32 7.27
CA ILE A 200 -1.85 -9.53 6.93
C ILE A 200 -2.67 -10.21 5.81
N ARG A 201 -2.04 -10.97 4.95
CA ARG A 201 -2.69 -11.64 3.83
C ARG A 201 -3.91 -12.46 4.25
N ASP A 202 -3.79 -13.23 5.34
CA ASP A 202 -4.88 -14.10 5.79
C ASP A 202 -6.09 -13.32 6.31
N ILE A 203 -5.89 -12.04 6.66
CA ILE A 203 -6.97 -11.12 7.03
C ILE A 203 -7.72 -10.65 5.78
N GLN A 204 -7.00 -10.44 4.68
CA GLN A 204 -7.58 -9.99 3.41
C GLN A 204 -8.53 -11.02 2.77
N ASP A 205 -8.37 -12.30 3.09
CA ASP A 205 -9.20 -13.38 2.56
C ASP A 205 -10.51 -13.60 3.35
N ILE A 206 -10.72 -12.83 4.43
CA ILE A 206 -11.92 -12.95 5.26
C ILE A 206 -12.92 -11.85 4.93
N ASP A 207 -14.17 -12.24 4.78
CA ASP A 207 -15.31 -11.34 4.87
C ASP A 207 -15.54 -10.98 6.35
N LEU A 208 -14.89 -9.94 6.80
CA LEU A 208 -14.98 -9.43 8.18
C LEU A 208 -16.22 -8.56 8.39
N GLY A 209 -17.22 -8.54 7.53
CA GLY A 209 -18.41 -7.69 7.68
C GLY A 209 -18.10 -6.17 7.66
N TYR A 210 -17.07 -5.76 8.44
CA TYR A 210 -16.55 -4.39 8.45
C TYR A 210 -16.01 -3.97 7.08
N SER A 211 -15.40 -4.87 6.35
CA SER A 211 -14.87 -4.59 5.02
C SER A 211 -15.93 -4.08 4.06
N LYS A 212 -17.16 -4.62 4.13
CA LYS A 212 -18.30 -4.16 3.31
C LYS A 212 -18.74 -2.75 3.70
N GLU A 213 -18.81 -2.46 5.00
CA GLU A 213 -19.18 -1.14 5.51
C GLU A 213 -18.16 -0.08 5.07
N LEU A 214 -16.87 -0.37 5.22
CA LEU A 214 -15.80 0.50 4.76
C LEU A 214 -15.88 0.76 3.26
N VAL A 215 -16.06 -0.29 2.45
CA VAL A 215 -16.15 -0.17 0.99
C VAL A 215 -17.35 0.65 0.59
N ASN A 216 -18.52 0.46 1.19
CA ASN A 216 -19.71 1.28 0.93
C ASN A 216 -19.45 2.75 1.24
N LYS A 217 -18.86 3.06 2.40
CA LYS A 217 -18.48 4.41 2.79
C LYS A 217 -17.50 5.05 1.79
N TRP A 218 -16.51 4.30 1.33
CA TRP A 218 -15.54 4.78 0.35
C TRP A 218 -16.16 5.01 -1.02
N LEU A 219 -17.07 4.13 -1.45
CA LEU A 219 -17.82 4.31 -2.70
C LEU A 219 -18.73 5.54 -2.64
N GLU A 220 -19.42 5.77 -1.53
CA GLU A 220 -20.21 7.00 -1.34
C GLU A 220 -19.32 8.24 -1.46
N HIS A 221 -18.13 8.21 -0.84
CA HIS A 221 -17.20 9.33 -0.87
C HIS A 221 -16.67 9.63 -2.28
N CYS A 222 -16.35 8.62 -3.07
CA CYS A 222 -15.80 8.81 -4.42
C CYS A 222 -16.85 8.94 -5.53
N GLY A 223 -18.15 8.79 -5.23
CA GLY A 223 -19.24 8.84 -6.22
C GLY A 223 -19.50 7.49 -6.91
N GLY A 224 -19.28 6.39 -6.21
CA GLY A 224 -19.51 5.03 -6.67
C GLY A 224 -18.46 4.53 -7.67
N LEU A 225 -18.75 3.43 -8.33
CA LEU A 225 -17.88 2.87 -9.40
C LEU A 225 -17.62 3.89 -10.51
N ALA A 226 -18.64 4.70 -10.88
CA ALA A 226 -18.47 5.77 -11.86
C ALA A 226 -17.45 6.84 -11.44
N GLY A 227 -17.20 7.02 -10.15
CA GLY A 227 -16.13 7.88 -9.65
C GLY A 227 -14.76 7.25 -9.87
N ILE A 228 -14.64 5.93 -9.68
CA ILE A 228 -13.41 5.18 -9.97
C ILE A 228 -13.08 5.21 -11.46
N ASP A 229 -14.06 5.11 -12.33
CA ASP A 229 -13.89 5.19 -13.78
C ASP A 229 -13.24 6.49 -14.25
N LYS A 230 -13.49 7.59 -13.54
CA LYS A 230 -12.94 8.91 -13.86
C LYS A 230 -11.48 9.09 -13.41
N LEU A 231 -10.94 8.17 -12.61
CA LEU A 231 -9.55 8.26 -12.16
C LEU A 231 -8.61 8.07 -13.34
N ASP A 232 -7.54 8.86 -13.37
CA ASP A 232 -6.45 8.72 -14.34
C ASP A 232 -5.50 7.59 -13.92
N ILE A 233 -5.98 6.36 -14.01
CA ILE A 233 -5.22 5.15 -13.68
C ILE A 233 -5.35 4.12 -14.80
N ASN A 234 -4.46 3.14 -14.78
CA ASN A 234 -4.41 2.06 -15.76
C ASN A 234 -5.74 1.28 -15.83
N LEU A 235 -6.21 0.97 -17.04
CA LEU A 235 -7.48 0.25 -17.24
C LEU A 235 -7.47 -1.13 -16.54
N GLY A 236 -6.38 -1.91 -16.66
CA GLY A 236 -6.27 -3.20 -16.00
C GLY A 236 -6.37 -3.09 -14.47
N HIS A 237 -5.86 -1.99 -13.89
CA HIS A 237 -6.02 -1.73 -12.46
C HIS A 237 -7.47 -1.42 -12.09
N LYS A 238 -8.21 -0.64 -12.91
CA LYS A 238 -9.66 -0.40 -12.70
C LYS A 238 -10.45 -1.70 -12.68
N LEU A 239 -10.20 -2.58 -13.62
CA LEU A 239 -10.86 -3.89 -13.70
C LEU A 239 -10.64 -4.74 -12.44
N VAL A 240 -9.41 -4.76 -11.91
CA VAL A 240 -9.12 -5.45 -10.65
C VAL A 240 -9.87 -4.84 -9.48
N ILE A 241 -9.88 -3.51 -9.39
CA ILE A 241 -10.58 -2.77 -8.33
C ILE A 241 -12.07 -3.10 -8.36
N GLU A 242 -12.73 -2.97 -9.50
CA GLU A 242 -14.16 -3.27 -9.69
C GLU A 242 -14.48 -4.72 -9.34
N TYR A 243 -13.69 -5.66 -9.85
CA TYR A 243 -13.86 -7.07 -9.55
C TYR A 243 -13.81 -7.34 -8.04
N ARG A 244 -12.85 -6.77 -7.33
CA ARG A 244 -12.69 -6.96 -5.88
C ARG A 244 -13.81 -6.29 -5.09
N ILE A 245 -14.22 -5.10 -5.48
CA ILE A 245 -15.36 -4.41 -4.85
C ILE A 245 -16.64 -5.24 -5.02
N ASN A 246 -16.92 -5.70 -6.24
CA ASN A 246 -18.09 -6.53 -6.51
C ASN A 246 -18.05 -7.84 -5.71
N GLN A 247 -16.87 -8.46 -5.60
CA GLN A 247 -16.68 -9.66 -4.80
C GLN A 247 -16.98 -9.42 -3.30
N LEU A 248 -16.51 -8.29 -2.73
CA LEU A 248 -16.76 -7.91 -1.33
C LEU A 248 -18.24 -7.59 -1.09
N LEU A 249 -18.88 -6.92 -2.01
CA LEU A 249 -20.28 -6.50 -1.88
C LEU A 249 -21.26 -7.61 -2.30
N ASN A 250 -20.78 -8.71 -2.88
CA ASN A 250 -21.59 -9.79 -3.48
C ASN A 250 -22.49 -9.27 -4.61
N LEU A 251 -21.99 -8.39 -5.46
CA LEU A 251 -22.61 -7.84 -6.66
C LEU A 251 -22.32 -8.71 -7.89
#